data_31817b866018970147b49115029ab431
#
_entry.id   31817b866018970147b49115029ab431
#
_cell.length_a   1.000
_cell.length_b   1.000
_cell.length_c   1.000
_cell.angle_alpha   90.00
_cell.angle_beta   90.00
_cell.angle_gamma   90.00
#
_symmetry.space_group_name_H-M   'P 1'
#
loop_
_entity.id
_entity.type
_entity.pdbx_description
1 polymer ?
#
loop_
_entity_poly.entity_id
_entity_poly.type
_entity_poly.pdbx_seq_one_letter_code
_entity_poly.pdbx_strand_id
1 'polypeptide(L)'
;MDSEPSAIFQCLTGADETNYHQMADSISRIFLTASGGPFAKRKAALSTVTPQEALQHPRWKMGKKITIDSATLMNKGFESIEIMNLFNLPEKKVQIVIHPQSIIHSAVEYQDGSIWAQMGAPDMRLPIQYAITYPEKKPSPVQKLNLFEVAKLEFMEPDFERFPCLALAFEAARAGGLYPAALSAADEVAVDAFLKEQIKFTDIPKVIYTVLKKTPSFTGKVNLAQAAQADEQAHELALAVLQDKSYKKAII
;
A
#
# COMPACT_ATOMS: atom_id res chain seq x y z
N MET A 1 0.42 10.90 -5.60
CA MET A 1 1.86 10.72 -5.26
C MET A 1 1.93 10.19 -3.85
N ASP A 2 2.57 9.03 -3.67
CA ASP A 2 2.79 8.45 -2.36
C ASP A 2 4.19 8.75 -1.85
N SER A 3 4.34 8.82 -0.53
CA SER A 3 5.63 9.20 0.08
C SER A 3 6.69 8.12 -0.09
N GLU A 4 6.29 6.85 -0.09
CA GLU A 4 7.18 5.72 -0.18
C GLU A 4 7.79 5.54 -1.57
N PRO A 5 7.03 5.56 -2.69
CA PRO A 5 7.62 5.60 -4.03
C PRO A 5 8.52 6.82 -4.25
N SER A 6 8.15 7.99 -3.71
CA SER A 6 9.00 9.18 -3.73
C SER A 6 10.32 8.96 -2.97
N ALA A 7 10.27 8.30 -1.82
CA ALA A 7 11.46 7.98 -1.03
C ALA A 7 12.39 7.01 -1.77
N ILE A 8 11.83 5.97 -2.39
CA ILE A 8 12.60 5.03 -3.22
C ILE A 8 13.26 5.76 -4.38
N PHE A 9 12.50 6.59 -5.10
CA PHE A 9 13.04 7.42 -6.18
C PHE A 9 14.22 8.27 -5.70
N GLN A 10 14.10 8.92 -4.54
CA GLN A 10 15.17 9.74 -3.96
C GLN A 10 16.42 8.91 -3.58
N CYS A 11 16.23 7.67 -3.12
CA CYS A 11 17.35 6.76 -2.85
C CYS A 11 18.05 6.34 -4.15
N LEU A 12 17.30 6.13 -5.23
CA LEU A 12 17.84 5.74 -6.53
C LEU A 12 18.59 6.89 -7.23
N THR A 13 17.97 8.06 -7.29
CA THR A 13 18.55 9.24 -7.98
C THR A 13 19.78 9.82 -7.26
N GLY A 14 19.92 9.58 -5.96
CA GLY A 14 21.12 9.97 -5.22
C GLY A 14 22.40 9.29 -5.70
N ALA A 15 22.30 8.22 -6.48
CA ALA A 15 23.45 7.50 -7.02
C ALA A 15 23.80 7.89 -8.48
N ASP A 16 22.82 8.11 -9.36
CA ASP A 16 23.01 8.62 -10.74
C ASP A 16 21.67 9.04 -11.36
N GLU A 17 21.48 10.35 -11.59
CA GLU A 17 20.25 10.91 -12.17
C GLU A 17 20.03 10.50 -13.64
N THR A 18 21.07 10.11 -14.35
CA THR A 18 21.02 9.84 -15.80
C THR A 18 20.69 8.38 -16.14
N ASN A 19 20.88 7.44 -15.21
CA ASN A 19 20.81 6.00 -15.44
C ASN A 19 19.86 5.24 -14.51
N TYR A 20 18.85 5.88 -14.01
CA TYR A 20 17.87 5.33 -13.09
C TYR A 20 17.30 3.96 -13.55
N HIS A 21 17.06 3.72 -14.84
CA HIS A 21 16.63 2.43 -15.35
C HIS A 21 17.72 1.33 -15.30
N GLN A 22 19.00 1.70 -15.38
CA GLN A 22 20.11 0.74 -15.24
C GLN A 22 20.38 0.36 -13.79
N MET A 23 19.90 1.16 -12.84
CA MET A 23 20.07 0.88 -11.42
C MET A 23 19.19 -0.27 -10.91
N ALA A 24 18.16 -0.69 -11.65
CA ALA A 24 17.34 -1.86 -11.28
C ALA A 24 18.18 -3.12 -11.05
N ASP A 25 19.29 -3.28 -11.78
CA ASP A 25 20.22 -4.40 -11.62
C ASP A 25 21.08 -4.29 -10.35
N SER A 26 21.38 -3.07 -9.89
CA SER A 26 22.14 -2.82 -8.67
C SER A 26 21.29 -3.01 -7.39
N ILE A 27 19.96 -3.00 -7.52
CA ILE A 27 19.04 -3.18 -6.40
C ILE A 27 19.00 -4.66 -6.00
N SER A 28 19.36 -4.96 -4.76
CA SER A 28 19.11 -6.25 -4.13
C SER A 28 17.64 -6.35 -3.71
N ARG A 29 17.16 -5.32 -2.99
CA ARG A 29 15.82 -5.32 -2.40
C ARG A 29 15.33 -3.90 -2.10
N ILE A 30 14.01 -3.71 -2.16
CA ILE A 30 13.31 -2.52 -1.66
C ILE A 30 12.68 -2.87 -0.31
N PHE A 31 12.90 -2.04 0.69
CA PHE A 31 12.16 -2.06 1.93
C PHE A 31 11.04 -1.01 1.86
N LEU A 32 9.82 -1.46 1.58
CA LEU A 32 8.65 -0.62 1.59
C LEU A 32 8.11 -0.51 3.01
N THR A 33 8.27 0.64 3.65
CA THR A 33 7.87 0.82 5.03
C THR A 33 6.37 1.10 5.16
N ALA A 34 5.77 0.61 6.24
CA ALA A 34 4.39 0.81 6.61
C ALA A 34 4.28 1.23 8.07
N SER A 35 3.37 2.14 8.41
CA SER A 35 3.07 2.42 9.84
C SER A 35 2.50 1.21 10.57
N GLY A 36 1.90 0.27 9.82
CA GLY A 36 1.18 -0.88 10.34
C GLY A 36 -0.27 -0.55 10.75
N GLY A 37 -0.70 0.70 10.56
CA GLY A 37 -2.04 1.16 10.88
C GLY A 37 -2.36 1.11 12.38
N PRO A 38 -3.64 1.30 12.78
CA PRO A 38 -4.05 1.31 14.18
C PRO A 38 -3.97 -0.06 14.87
N PHE A 39 -3.85 -1.15 14.10
CA PHE A 39 -3.95 -2.50 14.63
C PHE A 39 -2.64 -3.30 14.64
N ALA A 40 -1.52 -2.70 14.25
CA ALA A 40 -0.21 -3.37 14.21
C ALA A 40 0.17 -4.04 15.55
N LYS A 41 -0.14 -3.39 16.67
CA LYS A 41 0.15 -3.90 18.04
C LYS A 41 -1.09 -4.44 18.75
N ARG A 42 -2.28 -4.47 18.12
CA ARG A 42 -3.53 -4.94 18.74
C ARG A 42 -3.50 -6.47 18.86
N LYS A 43 -3.70 -6.99 20.09
CA LYS A 43 -3.81 -8.44 20.33
C LYS A 43 -5.25 -8.97 20.20
N ALA A 44 -6.25 -8.11 20.36
CA ALA A 44 -7.66 -8.50 20.27
C ALA A 44 -8.07 -8.87 18.83
N ALA A 45 -9.12 -9.67 18.69
CA ALA A 45 -9.67 -10.09 17.41
C ALA A 45 -10.08 -8.89 16.55
N LEU A 46 -9.79 -8.97 15.25
CA LEU A 46 -10.17 -7.91 14.29
C LEU A 46 -11.64 -7.96 13.87
N SER A 47 -12.36 -9.06 14.19
CA SER A 47 -13.79 -9.20 13.90
C SER A 47 -14.70 -8.24 14.67
N THR A 48 -14.19 -7.65 15.77
CA THR A 48 -14.91 -6.68 16.60
C THR A 48 -14.55 -5.23 16.31
N VAL A 49 -13.69 -4.98 15.31
CA VAL A 49 -13.24 -3.64 14.96
C VAL A 49 -14.39 -2.83 14.37
N THR A 50 -14.58 -1.63 14.92
CA THR A 50 -15.55 -0.65 14.41
C THR A 50 -14.91 0.31 13.40
N PRO A 51 -15.71 0.95 12.53
CA PRO A 51 -15.19 2.02 11.65
C PRO A 51 -14.48 3.13 12.42
N GLN A 52 -15.00 3.52 13.57
CA GLN A 52 -14.42 4.57 14.42
C GLN A 52 -13.03 4.19 14.90
N GLU A 53 -12.80 2.92 15.32
CA GLU A 53 -11.49 2.43 15.72
C GLU A 53 -10.52 2.38 14.53
N ALA A 54 -10.99 1.89 13.37
CA ALA A 54 -10.18 1.76 12.16
C ALA A 54 -9.76 3.12 11.57
N LEU A 55 -10.56 4.17 11.78
CA LEU A 55 -10.25 5.54 11.35
C LEU A 55 -9.23 6.26 12.26
N GLN A 56 -8.82 5.67 13.39
CA GLN A 56 -7.82 6.26 14.30
C GLN A 56 -6.39 5.92 13.87
N HIS A 57 -5.94 6.51 12.75
CA HIS A 57 -4.56 6.30 12.33
C HIS A 57 -3.56 6.95 13.29
N PRO A 58 -2.49 6.22 13.75
CA PRO A 58 -1.62 6.70 14.82
C PRO A 58 -0.70 7.87 14.42
N ARG A 59 -0.46 8.11 13.13
CA ARG A 59 0.52 9.09 12.63
C ARG A 59 -0.05 10.09 11.63
N TRP A 60 -0.95 9.65 10.74
CA TRP A 60 -1.43 10.44 9.62
C TRP A 60 -2.89 10.87 9.79
N LYS A 61 -3.21 12.10 9.39
CA LYS A 61 -4.58 12.54 9.19
C LYS A 61 -4.88 12.45 7.68
N MET A 62 -5.71 11.52 7.29
CA MET A 62 -5.97 11.19 5.89
C MET A 62 -7.47 11.06 5.63
N GLY A 63 -7.86 10.93 4.36
CA GLY A 63 -9.21 10.57 3.97
C GLY A 63 -9.64 9.20 4.54
N LYS A 64 -10.94 8.97 4.62
CA LYS A 64 -11.48 7.75 5.24
C LYS A 64 -11.02 6.48 4.54
N LYS A 65 -11.08 6.44 3.20
CA LYS A 65 -10.71 5.26 2.39
C LYS A 65 -9.28 4.83 2.66
N ILE A 66 -8.30 5.69 2.45
CA ILE A 66 -6.88 5.38 2.66
C ILE A 66 -6.55 5.04 4.13
N THR A 67 -7.32 5.58 5.10
CA THR A 67 -7.14 5.23 6.51
C THR A 67 -7.54 3.79 6.78
N ILE A 68 -8.63 3.29 6.16
CA ILE A 68 -9.01 1.88 6.24
C ILE A 68 -8.01 1.01 5.48
N ASP A 69 -7.50 1.44 4.32
CA ASP A 69 -6.46 0.71 3.58
C ASP A 69 -5.18 0.57 4.41
N SER A 70 -4.81 1.60 5.17
CA SER A 70 -3.71 1.50 6.13
C SER A 70 -4.01 0.50 7.24
N ALA A 71 -5.26 0.47 7.74
CA ALA A 71 -5.67 -0.46 8.79
C ALA A 71 -5.70 -1.92 8.34
N THR A 72 -6.01 -2.18 7.07
CA THR A 72 -6.02 -3.52 6.43
C THR A 72 -4.68 -3.92 5.82
N LEU A 73 -3.70 -3.01 5.77
CA LEU A 73 -2.45 -3.08 4.99
C LEU A 73 -2.68 -3.12 3.46
N MET A 74 -3.89 -2.89 2.96
CA MET A 74 -4.16 -2.81 1.52
C MET A 74 -3.40 -1.64 0.88
N ASN A 75 -3.22 -0.52 1.58
CA ASN A 75 -2.42 0.60 1.08
C ASN A 75 -1.00 0.15 0.67
N LYS A 76 -0.34 -0.69 1.49
CA LYS A 76 0.97 -1.23 1.13
C LYS A 76 0.91 -2.25 0.00
N GLY A 77 -0.21 -2.91 -0.15
CA GLY A 77 -0.49 -3.73 -1.32
C GLY A 77 -0.52 -2.90 -2.61
N PHE A 78 -1.26 -1.80 -2.63
CA PHE A 78 -1.31 -0.88 -3.77
C PHE A 78 0.05 -0.25 -4.07
N GLU A 79 0.73 0.25 -3.05
CA GLU A 79 2.08 0.81 -3.21
C GLU A 79 3.10 -0.22 -3.71
N SER A 80 2.96 -1.51 -3.33
CA SER A 80 3.81 -2.57 -3.88
C SER A 80 3.60 -2.72 -5.39
N ILE A 81 2.34 -2.71 -5.85
CA ILE A 81 2.01 -2.74 -7.29
C ILE A 81 2.55 -1.50 -8.00
N GLU A 82 2.40 -0.32 -7.38
CA GLU A 82 2.93 0.94 -7.91
C GLU A 82 4.44 0.89 -8.09
N ILE A 83 5.18 0.45 -7.06
CA ILE A 83 6.64 0.34 -7.07
C ILE A 83 7.12 -0.65 -8.13
N MET A 84 6.48 -1.82 -8.23
CA MET A 84 6.81 -2.81 -9.26
C MET A 84 6.65 -2.23 -10.67
N ASN A 85 5.59 -1.44 -10.91
CA ASN A 85 5.34 -0.81 -12.19
C ASN A 85 6.26 0.39 -12.47
N LEU A 86 6.44 1.29 -11.51
CA LEU A 86 7.25 2.51 -11.68
C LEU A 86 8.73 2.19 -11.89
N PHE A 87 9.24 1.21 -11.13
CA PHE A 87 10.66 0.89 -11.12
C PHE A 87 11.01 -0.39 -11.90
N ASN A 88 10.00 -1.00 -12.57
CA ASN A 88 10.15 -2.25 -13.30
C ASN A 88 10.84 -3.36 -12.47
N LEU A 89 10.39 -3.53 -11.24
CA LEU A 89 10.96 -4.50 -10.30
C LEU A 89 10.06 -5.74 -10.16
N PRO A 90 10.64 -6.92 -10.05
CA PRO A 90 9.88 -8.13 -9.73
C PRO A 90 9.45 -8.11 -8.25
N GLU A 91 8.31 -8.70 -7.94
CA GLU A 91 7.74 -8.79 -6.59
C GLU A 91 8.76 -9.24 -5.54
N LYS A 92 9.58 -10.25 -5.86
CA LYS A 92 10.59 -10.81 -4.94
C LYS A 92 11.61 -9.78 -4.43
N LYS A 93 11.73 -8.63 -5.09
CA LYS A 93 12.59 -7.52 -4.66
C LYS A 93 11.86 -6.52 -3.76
N VAL A 94 10.54 -6.64 -3.55
CA VAL A 94 9.76 -5.72 -2.71
C VAL A 94 9.42 -6.41 -1.39
N GLN A 95 9.96 -5.91 -0.29
CA GLN A 95 9.70 -6.41 1.05
C GLN A 95 8.99 -5.36 1.89
N ILE A 96 7.83 -5.73 2.46
CA ILE A 96 7.11 -4.86 3.39
C ILE A 96 7.77 -4.92 4.77
N VAL A 97 7.94 -3.76 5.37
CA VAL A 97 8.50 -3.62 6.73
C VAL A 97 7.58 -2.70 7.56
N ILE A 98 7.06 -3.21 8.64
CA ILE A 98 6.28 -2.38 9.57
C ILE A 98 7.23 -1.50 10.38
N HIS A 99 7.07 -0.19 10.24
CA HIS A 99 7.83 0.84 10.92
C HIS A 99 6.88 1.86 11.58
N PRO A 100 6.48 1.64 12.84
CA PRO A 100 5.40 2.40 13.49
C PRO A 100 5.66 3.91 13.62
N GLN A 101 6.92 4.31 13.63
CA GLN A 101 7.27 5.73 13.74
C GLN A 101 7.07 6.48 12.43
N SER A 102 7.05 5.79 11.28
CA SER A 102 6.94 6.37 9.94
C SER A 102 7.98 7.47 9.65
N ILE A 103 9.20 7.32 10.18
CA ILE A 103 10.32 8.25 10.00
C ILE A 103 11.13 7.87 8.77
N ILE A 104 11.39 6.57 8.58
CA ILE A 104 11.90 6.03 7.32
C ILE A 104 10.70 5.82 6.40
N HIS A 105 10.68 6.52 5.28
CA HIS A 105 9.59 6.45 4.31
C HIS A 105 9.78 5.35 3.25
N SER A 106 10.92 4.78 3.12
CA SER A 106 11.34 3.53 2.47
C SER A 106 12.85 3.50 2.34
N ALA A 107 13.39 2.34 1.95
CA ALA A 107 14.82 2.17 1.76
C ALA A 107 15.10 1.22 0.58
N VAL A 108 16.31 1.36 0.02
CA VAL A 108 16.84 0.52 -1.05
C VAL A 108 18.08 -0.18 -0.54
N GLU A 109 18.10 -1.50 -0.62
CA GLU A 109 19.30 -2.32 -0.40
C GLU A 109 19.95 -2.59 -1.75
N TYR A 110 21.24 -2.31 -1.84
CA TYR A 110 22.05 -2.54 -3.00
C TYR A 110 22.78 -3.90 -2.96
N GLN A 111 23.35 -4.33 -4.09
CA GLN A 111 24.04 -5.63 -4.21
C GLN A 111 25.27 -5.76 -3.29
N ASP A 112 25.87 -4.64 -2.91
CA ASP A 112 26.99 -4.60 -1.95
C ASP A 112 26.56 -4.72 -0.48
N GLY A 113 25.24 -4.82 -0.24
CA GLY A 113 24.63 -4.89 1.10
C GLY A 113 24.41 -3.53 1.78
N SER A 114 24.77 -2.42 1.14
CA SER A 114 24.47 -1.09 1.69
C SER A 114 22.98 -0.79 1.57
N ILE A 115 22.44 -0.05 2.57
CA ILE A 115 21.03 0.36 2.60
C ILE A 115 20.95 1.88 2.61
N TRP A 116 20.27 2.43 1.62
CA TRP A 116 19.97 3.86 1.54
C TRP A 116 18.51 4.08 1.89
N ALA A 117 18.26 4.95 2.88
CA ALA A 117 16.93 5.24 3.38
C ALA A 117 16.62 6.72 3.33
N GLN A 118 15.43 7.08 2.84
CA GLN A 118 14.94 8.44 2.97
C GLN A 118 14.24 8.58 4.32
N MET A 119 14.69 9.54 5.13
CA MET A 119 14.17 9.84 6.45
C MET A 119 13.59 11.26 6.50
N GLY A 120 12.49 11.43 7.21
CA GLY A 120 11.85 12.74 7.41
C GLY A 120 10.70 12.69 8.40
N ALA A 121 10.19 13.86 8.78
CA ALA A 121 8.93 13.93 9.50
C ALA A 121 7.79 13.37 8.61
N PRO A 122 6.78 12.69 9.17
CA PRO A 122 5.64 12.18 8.42
C PRO A 122 4.71 13.31 7.98
N ASP A 123 5.07 13.97 6.88
CA ASP A 123 4.39 15.14 6.32
C ASP A 123 4.43 15.09 4.79
N MET A 124 3.27 15.03 4.16
CA MET A 124 3.14 14.95 2.70
C MET A 124 3.68 16.18 1.96
N ARG A 125 3.87 17.31 2.63
CA ARG A 125 4.48 18.49 2.01
C ARG A 125 5.91 18.23 1.54
N LEU A 126 6.65 17.32 2.18
CA LEU A 126 8.02 16.96 1.76
C LEU A 126 8.05 16.29 0.38
N PRO A 127 7.36 15.14 0.16
CA PRO A 127 7.38 14.48 -1.15
C PRO A 127 6.68 15.31 -2.23
N ILE A 128 5.62 16.06 -1.90
CA ILE A 128 4.93 16.95 -2.84
C ILE A 128 5.85 18.08 -3.29
N GLN A 129 6.51 18.76 -2.34
CA GLN A 129 7.47 19.82 -2.66
C GLN A 129 8.58 19.30 -3.56
N TYR A 130 9.20 18.16 -3.21
CA TYR A 130 10.26 17.57 -4.01
C TYR A 130 9.83 17.25 -5.44
N ALA A 131 8.62 16.70 -5.62
CA ALA A 131 8.08 16.43 -6.95
C ALA A 131 7.92 17.72 -7.81
N ILE A 132 7.56 18.84 -7.18
CA ILE A 132 7.38 20.13 -7.88
C ILE A 132 8.74 20.77 -8.18
N THR A 133 9.72 20.65 -7.28
CA THR A 133 11.01 21.34 -7.38
C THR A 133 12.14 20.48 -7.92
N TYR A 134 11.86 19.21 -8.26
CA TYR A 134 12.86 18.27 -8.77
C TYR A 134 13.74 18.89 -9.86
N PRO A 135 15.06 18.68 -9.84
CA PRO A 135 15.81 17.84 -8.89
C PRO A 135 16.21 18.55 -7.59
N GLU A 136 15.84 19.80 -7.40
CA GLU A 136 16.31 20.62 -6.30
C GLU A 136 15.58 20.34 -4.98
N LYS A 137 16.33 20.24 -3.88
CA LYS A 137 15.79 20.19 -2.52
C LYS A 137 15.69 21.60 -1.94
N LYS A 138 14.52 22.22 -2.04
CA LYS A 138 14.25 23.58 -1.54
C LYS A 138 13.96 23.59 -0.03
N PRO A 139 14.16 24.74 0.64
CA PRO A 139 13.71 24.91 2.03
C PRO A 139 12.23 24.58 2.19
N SER A 140 11.88 23.87 3.26
CA SER A 140 10.52 23.44 3.56
C SER A 140 10.07 23.99 4.92
N PRO A 141 8.77 24.34 5.08
CA PRO A 141 8.18 24.70 6.37
C PRO A 141 7.94 23.50 7.28
N VAL A 142 8.24 22.27 6.82
CA VAL A 142 8.07 21.06 7.61
C VAL A 142 9.09 21.03 8.73
N GLN A 143 8.67 20.60 9.92
CA GLN A 143 9.54 20.46 11.08
C GLN A 143 10.71 19.51 10.75
N LYS A 144 11.92 19.96 11.02
CA LYS A 144 13.11 19.12 10.84
C LYS A 144 13.12 17.98 11.85
N LEU A 145 13.54 16.82 11.39
CA LEU A 145 13.69 15.64 12.24
C LEU A 145 14.85 15.84 13.22
N ASN A 146 14.58 15.61 14.50
CA ASN A 146 15.62 15.59 15.54
C ASN A 146 15.95 14.14 15.90
N LEU A 147 17.11 13.66 15.49
CA LEU A 147 17.53 12.27 15.72
C LEU A 147 17.71 11.93 17.20
N PHE A 148 18.05 12.91 18.06
CA PHE A 148 18.16 12.69 19.50
C PHE A 148 16.79 12.44 20.15
N GLU A 149 15.73 13.08 19.66
CA GLU A 149 14.35 12.83 20.12
C GLU A 149 13.80 11.52 19.59
N VAL A 150 14.14 11.14 18.35
CA VAL A 150 13.78 9.84 17.76
C VAL A 150 14.40 8.69 18.54
N ALA A 151 15.66 8.81 18.91
CA ALA A 151 16.48 7.89 19.70
C ALA A 151 16.59 6.46 19.12
N LYS A 152 15.46 5.82 18.75
CA LYS A 152 15.44 4.46 18.19
C LYS A 152 14.40 4.33 17.09
N LEU A 153 14.65 3.41 16.15
CA LEU A 153 13.73 3.00 15.11
C LEU A 153 13.32 1.54 15.32
N GLU A 154 12.04 1.25 15.15
CA GLU A 154 11.49 -0.10 15.33
C GLU A 154 11.05 -0.65 13.98
N PHE A 155 11.36 -1.92 13.73
CA PHE A 155 10.98 -2.64 12.51
C PHE A 155 10.39 -3.99 12.90
N MET A 156 9.31 -4.39 12.20
CA MET A 156 8.62 -5.66 12.42
C MET A 156 8.20 -6.25 11.07
N GLU A 157 8.02 -7.55 11.03
CA GLU A 157 7.42 -8.23 9.88
C GLU A 157 5.92 -7.95 9.79
N PRO A 158 5.33 -7.87 8.58
CA PRO A 158 3.88 -7.81 8.41
C PRO A 158 3.25 -9.16 8.72
N ASP A 159 2.08 -9.14 9.37
CA ASP A 159 1.30 -10.33 9.67
C ASP A 159 0.27 -10.58 8.55
N PHE A 160 0.62 -11.41 7.60
CA PHE A 160 -0.23 -11.74 6.43
C PHE A 160 -1.49 -12.51 6.80
N GLU A 161 -1.49 -13.29 7.91
CA GLU A 161 -2.67 -14.03 8.36
C GLU A 161 -3.71 -13.08 8.95
N ARG A 162 -3.27 -12.11 9.74
CA ARG A 162 -4.14 -11.09 10.31
C ARG A 162 -4.60 -10.05 9.32
N PHE A 163 -3.80 -9.76 8.29
CA PHE A 163 -4.07 -8.73 7.28
C PHE A 163 -4.05 -9.33 5.86
N PRO A 164 -5.06 -10.17 5.52
CA PRO A 164 -5.08 -10.90 4.24
C PRO A 164 -5.15 -9.99 3.01
N CYS A 165 -5.60 -8.72 3.15
CA CYS A 165 -5.63 -7.77 2.05
C CYS A 165 -4.25 -7.57 1.41
N LEU A 166 -3.17 -7.60 2.22
CA LEU A 166 -1.81 -7.50 1.71
C LEU A 166 -1.45 -8.70 0.82
N ALA A 167 -1.83 -9.94 1.23
CA ALA A 167 -1.60 -11.13 0.42
C ALA A 167 -2.38 -11.08 -0.90
N LEU A 168 -3.65 -10.64 -0.87
CA LEU A 168 -4.48 -10.48 -2.06
C LEU A 168 -3.90 -9.47 -3.06
N ALA A 169 -3.29 -8.40 -2.56
CA ALA A 169 -2.61 -7.43 -3.42
C ALA A 169 -1.39 -8.05 -4.13
N PHE A 170 -0.58 -8.84 -3.42
CA PHE A 170 0.51 -9.58 -4.04
C PHE A 170 0.02 -10.65 -5.04
N GLU A 171 -1.10 -11.32 -4.76
CA GLU A 171 -1.72 -12.23 -5.73
C GLU A 171 -2.17 -11.50 -6.99
N ALA A 172 -2.82 -10.34 -6.85
CA ALA A 172 -3.24 -9.50 -7.97
C ALA A 172 -2.05 -8.98 -8.78
N ALA A 173 -0.96 -8.58 -8.11
CA ALA A 173 0.28 -8.17 -8.75
C ALA A 173 0.90 -9.28 -9.60
N ARG A 174 0.98 -10.51 -9.06
CA ARG A 174 1.49 -11.68 -9.78
C ARG A 174 0.63 -12.08 -10.97
N ALA A 175 -0.69 -12.04 -10.80
CA ALA A 175 -1.63 -12.33 -11.87
C ALA A 175 -1.55 -11.29 -13.00
N GLY A 176 -1.26 -10.03 -12.66
CA GLY A 176 -1.13 -8.93 -13.63
C GLY A 176 -2.42 -8.68 -14.40
N GLY A 177 -2.30 -8.18 -15.62
CA GLY A 177 -3.45 -7.97 -16.49
C GLY A 177 -4.53 -7.08 -15.86
N LEU A 178 -5.75 -7.60 -15.75
CA LEU A 178 -6.91 -6.87 -15.19
C LEU A 178 -7.00 -6.91 -13.66
N TYR A 179 -6.22 -7.77 -13.00
CA TYR A 179 -6.34 -8.00 -11.56
C TYR A 179 -6.06 -6.77 -10.68
N PRO A 180 -5.06 -5.91 -10.98
CA PRO A 180 -4.83 -4.70 -10.19
C PRO A 180 -6.02 -3.72 -10.21
N ALA A 181 -6.68 -3.55 -11.37
CA ALA A 181 -7.87 -2.72 -11.48
C ALA A 181 -9.05 -3.33 -10.70
N ALA A 182 -9.26 -4.64 -10.86
CA ALA A 182 -10.30 -5.37 -10.13
C ALA A 182 -10.09 -5.35 -8.61
N LEU A 183 -8.83 -5.44 -8.15
CA LEU A 183 -8.46 -5.31 -6.73
C LEU A 183 -8.88 -3.94 -6.19
N SER A 184 -8.54 -2.87 -6.93
CA SER A 184 -8.85 -1.49 -6.52
C SER A 184 -10.35 -1.26 -6.38
N ALA A 185 -11.13 -1.63 -7.40
CA ALA A 185 -12.58 -1.49 -7.41
C ALA A 185 -13.27 -2.31 -6.29
N ALA A 186 -12.83 -3.55 -6.10
CA ALA A 186 -13.38 -4.41 -5.05
C ALA A 186 -13.07 -3.88 -3.64
N ASP A 187 -11.88 -3.35 -3.43
CA ASP A 187 -11.47 -2.74 -2.17
C ASP A 187 -12.28 -1.47 -1.88
N GLU A 188 -12.49 -0.61 -2.86
CA GLU A 188 -13.29 0.60 -2.71
C GLU A 188 -14.71 0.29 -2.24
N VAL A 189 -15.38 -0.67 -2.88
CA VAL A 189 -16.74 -1.11 -2.51
C VAL A 189 -16.76 -1.75 -1.11
N ALA A 190 -15.77 -2.60 -0.80
CA ALA A 190 -15.70 -3.26 0.51
C ALA A 190 -15.44 -2.28 1.65
N VAL A 191 -14.54 -1.31 1.44
CA VAL A 191 -14.25 -0.25 2.41
C VAL A 191 -15.46 0.65 2.64
N ASP A 192 -16.17 1.05 1.58
CA ASP A 192 -17.39 1.84 1.70
C ASP A 192 -18.48 1.09 2.48
N ALA A 193 -18.68 -0.20 2.19
CA ALA A 193 -19.62 -1.04 2.92
C ALA A 193 -19.24 -1.21 4.41
N PHE A 194 -17.95 -1.33 4.74
CA PHE A 194 -17.48 -1.36 6.12
C PHE A 194 -17.71 -0.01 6.82
N LEU A 195 -17.41 1.10 6.18
CA LEU A 195 -17.65 2.44 6.74
C LEU A 195 -19.13 2.73 7.00
N LYS A 196 -20.03 2.09 6.23
CA LYS A 196 -21.49 2.12 6.42
C LYS A 196 -22.01 1.03 7.39
N GLU A 197 -21.11 0.31 8.06
CA GLU A 197 -21.44 -0.77 9.01
C GLU A 197 -22.28 -1.92 8.39
N GLN A 198 -22.19 -2.11 7.07
CA GLN A 198 -22.90 -3.18 6.34
C GLN A 198 -22.16 -4.52 6.42
N ILE A 199 -20.84 -4.48 6.62
CA ILE A 199 -19.96 -5.64 6.79
C ILE A 199 -18.96 -5.41 7.93
N LYS A 200 -18.34 -6.48 8.45
CA LYS A 200 -17.29 -6.40 9.46
C LYS A 200 -15.94 -6.06 8.81
N PHE A 201 -14.99 -5.59 9.60
CA PHE A 201 -13.62 -5.35 9.14
C PHE A 201 -12.98 -6.59 8.48
N THR A 202 -13.20 -7.76 9.08
CA THR A 202 -12.69 -9.05 8.57
C THR A 202 -13.40 -9.53 7.30
N ASP A 203 -14.45 -8.88 6.84
CA ASP A 203 -15.17 -9.24 5.63
C ASP A 203 -14.60 -8.49 4.40
N ILE A 204 -13.89 -7.38 4.60
CA ILE A 204 -13.23 -6.65 3.52
C ILE A 204 -12.40 -7.60 2.63
N PRO A 205 -11.43 -8.38 3.16
CA PRO A 205 -10.65 -9.28 2.31
C PRO A 205 -11.48 -10.39 1.66
N LYS A 206 -12.61 -10.80 2.26
CA LYS A 206 -13.48 -11.83 1.68
C LYS A 206 -14.21 -11.33 0.43
N VAL A 207 -14.71 -10.07 0.45
CA VAL A 207 -15.32 -9.44 -0.72
C VAL A 207 -14.30 -9.35 -1.84
N ILE A 208 -13.11 -8.82 -1.55
CA ILE A 208 -12.02 -8.67 -2.51
C ILE A 208 -11.63 -10.02 -3.12
N TYR A 209 -11.40 -11.03 -2.29
CA TYR A 209 -11.09 -12.39 -2.75
C TYR A 209 -12.14 -12.94 -3.72
N THR A 210 -13.44 -12.75 -3.38
CA THR A 210 -14.55 -13.25 -4.21
C THR A 210 -14.57 -12.58 -5.58
N VAL A 211 -14.28 -11.29 -5.66
CA VAL A 211 -14.18 -10.55 -6.92
C VAL A 211 -12.97 -11.04 -7.72
N LEU A 212 -11.80 -11.11 -7.10
CA LEU A 212 -10.57 -11.56 -7.78
C LEU A 212 -10.72 -12.97 -8.36
N LYS A 213 -11.38 -13.89 -7.65
CA LYS A 213 -11.65 -15.26 -8.16
C LYS A 213 -12.53 -15.29 -9.41
N LYS A 214 -13.36 -14.28 -9.63
CA LYS A 214 -14.23 -14.15 -10.80
C LYS A 214 -13.65 -13.23 -11.88
N THR A 215 -12.54 -12.55 -11.59
CA THR A 215 -11.84 -11.71 -12.57
C THR A 215 -11.24 -12.59 -13.66
N PRO A 216 -11.52 -12.33 -14.95
CA PRO A 216 -10.97 -13.13 -16.03
C PRO A 216 -9.45 -12.92 -16.15
N SER A 217 -8.74 -14.01 -16.46
CA SER A 217 -7.33 -13.91 -16.80
C SER A 217 -7.16 -13.12 -18.12
N PHE A 218 -6.14 -12.29 -18.17
CA PHE A 218 -5.81 -11.51 -19.35
C PHE A 218 -4.32 -11.63 -19.66
N THR A 219 -4.00 -11.95 -20.91
CA THR A 219 -2.62 -12.05 -21.38
C THR A 219 -2.29 -10.88 -22.29
N GLY A 220 -1.16 -10.22 -22.07
CA GLY A 220 -0.71 -9.08 -22.85
C GLY A 220 -0.73 -7.76 -22.06
N LYS A 221 -0.46 -6.65 -22.78
CA LYS A 221 -0.49 -5.31 -22.18
C LYS A 221 -1.93 -4.79 -22.11
N VAL A 222 -2.37 -4.45 -20.92
CA VAL A 222 -3.67 -3.81 -20.67
C VAL A 222 -3.60 -2.34 -21.11
N ASN A 223 -4.57 -1.90 -21.91
CA ASN A 223 -4.75 -0.49 -22.22
C ASN A 223 -5.73 0.17 -21.23
N LEU A 224 -5.80 1.50 -21.26
CA LEU A 224 -6.63 2.27 -20.32
C LEU A 224 -8.13 1.88 -20.39
N ALA A 225 -8.66 1.65 -21.60
CA ALA A 225 -10.07 1.28 -21.75
C ALA A 225 -10.36 -0.10 -21.13
N GLN A 226 -9.45 -1.06 -21.28
CA GLN A 226 -9.57 -2.38 -20.67
C GLN A 226 -9.44 -2.32 -19.14
N ALA A 227 -8.54 -1.49 -18.62
CA ALA A 227 -8.42 -1.28 -17.17
C ALA A 227 -9.69 -0.64 -16.59
N ALA A 228 -10.23 0.39 -17.24
CA ALA A 228 -11.47 1.05 -16.82
C ALA A 228 -12.68 0.09 -16.87
N GLN A 229 -12.78 -0.74 -17.90
CA GLN A 229 -13.83 -1.75 -18.01
C GLN A 229 -13.71 -2.81 -16.92
N ALA A 230 -12.49 -3.24 -16.60
CA ALA A 230 -12.26 -4.21 -15.53
C ALA A 230 -12.62 -3.64 -14.14
N ASP A 231 -12.31 -2.36 -13.92
CA ASP A 231 -12.68 -1.63 -12.72
C ASP A 231 -14.21 -1.58 -12.57
N GLU A 232 -14.94 -1.14 -13.58
CA GLU A 232 -16.40 -1.07 -13.59
C GLU A 232 -17.05 -2.44 -13.34
N GLN A 233 -16.61 -3.48 -14.04
CA GLN A 233 -17.11 -4.85 -13.85
C GLN A 233 -16.83 -5.39 -12.45
N ALA A 234 -15.64 -5.14 -11.91
CA ALA A 234 -15.30 -5.55 -10.57
C ALA A 234 -16.09 -4.80 -9.49
N HIS A 235 -16.35 -3.52 -9.72
CA HIS A 235 -17.20 -2.70 -8.86
C HIS A 235 -18.63 -3.26 -8.80
N GLU A 236 -19.25 -3.52 -9.96
CA GLU A 236 -20.59 -4.12 -10.04
C GLU A 236 -20.63 -5.49 -9.36
N LEU A 237 -19.61 -6.31 -9.60
CA LEU A 237 -19.50 -7.64 -9.00
C LEU A 237 -19.39 -7.57 -7.48
N ALA A 238 -18.59 -6.63 -6.95
CA ALA A 238 -18.46 -6.42 -5.50
C ALA A 238 -19.80 -6.01 -4.86
N LEU A 239 -20.55 -5.11 -5.51
CA LEU A 239 -21.90 -4.75 -5.06
C LEU A 239 -22.84 -5.95 -5.07
N ALA A 240 -22.80 -6.80 -6.10
CA ALA A 240 -23.60 -8.02 -6.16
C ALA A 240 -23.24 -9.01 -5.05
N VAL A 241 -21.95 -9.17 -4.74
CA VAL A 241 -21.46 -9.99 -3.62
C VAL A 241 -22.03 -9.50 -2.28
N LEU A 242 -22.07 -8.21 -2.05
CA LEU A 242 -22.64 -7.62 -0.83
C LEU A 242 -24.16 -7.81 -0.70
N GLN A 243 -24.88 -7.93 -1.83
CA GLN A 243 -26.32 -8.14 -1.85
C GLN A 243 -26.73 -9.61 -1.71
N ASP A 244 -25.84 -10.55 -2.01
CA ASP A 244 -26.12 -11.98 -1.96
C ASP A 244 -26.36 -12.45 -0.53
N LYS A 245 -27.59 -12.94 -0.28
CA LYS A 245 -28.01 -13.47 1.02
C LYS A 245 -27.24 -14.70 1.45
N SER A 246 -26.74 -15.50 0.51
CA SER A 246 -25.91 -16.68 0.78
C SER A 246 -24.54 -16.27 1.30
N TYR A 247 -23.97 -15.22 0.71
CA TYR A 247 -22.72 -14.62 1.15
C TYR A 247 -22.83 -14.04 2.57
N LYS A 248 -23.94 -13.33 2.85
CA LYS A 248 -24.21 -12.80 4.20
C LYS A 248 -24.30 -13.90 5.28
N LYS A 249 -24.81 -15.10 4.94
CA LYS A 249 -24.85 -16.24 5.87
C LYS A 249 -23.47 -16.90 6.10
N ALA A 250 -22.57 -16.82 5.14
CA ALA A 250 -21.21 -17.36 5.27
C ALA A 250 -20.25 -16.44 6.02
N ILE A 251 -20.65 -15.17 6.24
CA ILE A 251 -19.87 -14.12 6.89
C ILE A 251 -20.22 -13.96 8.37
N ILE A 252 -21.44 -14.35 8.77
CA ILE A 252 -21.92 -14.31 10.17
C ILE A 252 -21.47 -15.57 10.92
#